data_162ee4d17be159a69bc6db826572d52a
#
_entry.id   162ee4d17be159a69bc6db826572d52a
#
_cell.length_a   1.000
_cell.length_b   1.000
_cell.length_c   1.000
_cell.angle_alpha   90.00
_cell.angle_beta   90.00
_cell.angle_gamma   90.00
#
_symmetry.space_group_name_H-M   'P 1'
#
loop_
_entity.id
_entity.type
_entity.pdbx_description
1 polymer ?
#
loop_
_entity_poly.entity_id
_entity_poly.type
_entity_poly.pdbx_seq_one_letter_code
_entity_poly.pdbx_strand_id
1 'polypeptide(L)'
;MSNGSVLFLMAFLFLGLGYMGVPVAFALMAGVIVATSFTQISLQSMVGQMFHGIDSETLLAVPFFLLVGELMTSANVTQRMVRLAQTMVGHLRGGLAQVVTLFSMFFAGISGSSTADVAVLSRTVAPEMDREGYDRAFTAALIACASTMANLIPPSIMAVVYGATGNVSIGGLFLGGIVPGVLIGIGLMIYSYFFGPVGIKKRRATFGEFADALRGSSLPLMIPVIIMGGILTGWFTPTEAGMIAAVYILVVLIPALNRGHLRLLLWDFVYTGMLYAIPLAAVASASAFGWMLGYLRGPDIVASWIADFAGTDAVTILLLLVLLFVIIGDFVDAIPAIIIFMPIINKLTELGEINPVHMGVVIITTLVFGLITPPYGLSLLVASKFVGVSFARAMYASLPIYVVFLVVIAFTVLFPDVILYLPKLLLPESVGCFKNPSGTGYICPT
;
A
#
# COMPACT_ATOMS: atom_id res chain seq x y z
N MET A 1 5.43 -37.91 3.64
CA MET A 1 5.03 -36.96 4.70
C MET A 1 3.55 -36.62 4.50
N SER A 2 2.82 -36.27 5.58
CA SER A 2 1.47 -35.72 5.41
C SER A 2 1.52 -34.33 4.79
N ASN A 3 0.44 -33.91 4.11
CA ASN A 3 0.36 -32.56 3.52
C ASN A 3 0.65 -31.46 4.55
N GLY A 4 0.13 -31.59 5.77
CA GLY A 4 0.40 -30.65 6.85
C GLY A 4 1.86 -30.58 7.27
N SER A 5 2.57 -31.71 7.28
CA SER A 5 4.00 -31.73 7.60
C SER A 5 4.84 -31.06 6.51
N VAL A 6 4.48 -31.23 5.24
CA VAL A 6 5.16 -30.56 4.11
C VAL A 6 4.90 -29.05 4.15
N LEU A 7 3.66 -28.63 4.43
CA LEU A 7 3.30 -27.21 4.60
C LEU A 7 4.08 -26.57 5.75
N PHE A 8 4.15 -27.26 6.90
CA PHE A 8 4.92 -26.78 8.04
C PHE A 8 6.41 -26.61 7.70
N LEU A 9 7.00 -27.60 7.03
CA LEU A 9 8.40 -27.54 6.59
C LEU A 9 8.64 -26.37 5.61
N MET A 10 7.73 -26.20 4.66
CA MET A 10 7.79 -25.12 3.66
C MET A 10 7.70 -23.73 4.33
N ALA A 11 6.77 -23.54 5.27
CA ALA A 11 6.63 -22.31 6.03
C ALA A 11 7.83 -22.06 6.96
N PHE A 12 8.32 -23.11 7.63
CA PHE A 12 9.49 -23.03 8.51
C PHE A 12 10.76 -22.63 7.76
N LEU A 13 10.99 -23.21 6.57
CA LEU A 13 12.13 -22.83 5.73
C LEU A 13 12.02 -21.39 5.25
N PHE A 14 10.84 -20.99 4.78
CA PHE A 14 10.60 -19.62 4.35
C PHE A 14 10.88 -18.60 5.46
N LEU A 15 10.25 -18.79 6.62
CA LEU A 15 10.42 -17.87 7.76
C LEU A 15 11.83 -17.93 8.35
N GLY A 16 12.42 -19.13 8.47
CA GLY A 16 13.78 -19.33 8.98
C GLY A 16 14.84 -18.65 8.11
N LEU A 17 14.79 -18.88 6.79
CA LEU A 17 15.70 -18.24 5.86
C LEU A 17 15.48 -16.73 5.78
N GLY A 18 14.23 -16.28 5.80
CA GLY A 18 13.88 -14.86 5.85
C GLY A 18 14.46 -14.17 7.10
N TYR A 19 14.35 -14.83 8.27
CA TYR A 19 14.94 -14.32 9.52
C TYR A 19 16.48 -14.27 9.47
N MET A 20 17.11 -15.19 8.74
CA MET A 20 18.56 -15.18 8.49
C MET A 20 19.00 -14.11 7.50
N GLY A 21 18.08 -13.30 6.94
CA GLY A 21 18.36 -12.22 5.99
C GLY A 21 18.42 -12.65 4.53
N VAL A 22 17.96 -13.86 4.20
CA VAL A 22 17.85 -14.29 2.80
C VAL A 22 16.73 -13.51 2.12
N PRO A 23 16.95 -12.92 0.93
CA PRO A 23 15.89 -12.19 0.22
C PRO A 23 14.64 -13.06 0.02
N VAL A 24 13.47 -12.46 0.19
CA VAL A 24 12.15 -13.14 0.22
C VAL A 24 11.95 -14.08 -0.96
N ALA A 25 12.31 -13.64 -2.18
CA ALA A 25 12.20 -14.47 -3.38
C ALA A 25 12.93 -15.81 -3.27
N PHE A 26 14.17 -15.80 -2.77
CA PHE A 26 14.97 -17.02 -2.61
C PHE A 26 14.51 -17.88 -1.43
N ALA A 27 14.04 -17.26 -0.34
CA ALA A 27 13.47 -17.99 0.80
C ALA A 27 12.19 -18.75 0.40
N LEU A 28 11.31 -18.11 -0.40
CA LEU A 28 10.12 -18.74 -0.97
C LEU A 28 10.49 -19.92 -1.90
N MET A 29 11.44 -19.70 -2.80
CA MET A 29 11.90 -20.74 -3.71
C MET A 29 12.50 -21.95 -2.99
N ALA A 30 13.28 -21.71 -1.93
CA ALA A 30 13.82 -22.81 -1.11
C ALA A 30 12.69 -23.67 -0.50
N GLY A 31 11.65 -23.03 0.03
CA GLY A 31 10.45 -23.72 0.53
C GLY A 31 9.76 -24.56 -0.56
N VAL A 32 9.59 -23.99 -1.75
CA VAL A 32 8.97 -24.68 -2.90
C VAL A 32 9.82 -25.88 -3.36
N ILE A 33 11.13 -25.70 -3.54
CA ILE A 33 12.05 -26.77 -3.98
C ILE A 33 12.02 -27.93 -3.00
N VAL A 34 12.04 -27.65 -1.70
CA VAL A 34 11.98 -28.72 -0.68
C VAL A 34 10.60 -29.39 -0.71
N ALA A 35 9.51 -28.64 -0.86
CA ALA A 35 8.16 -29.22 -0.95
C ALA A 35 8.02 -30.15 -2.17
N THR A 36 8.59 -29.82 -3.33
CA THR A 36 8.56 -30.69 -4.52
C THR A 36 9.22 -32.04 -4.26
N SER A 37 10.24 -32.13 -3.39
CA SER A 37 10.91 -33.38 -3.05
C SER A 37 10.02 -34.36 -2.27
N PHE A 38 8.92 -33.88 -1.68
CA PHE A 38 7.95 -34.69 -0.92
C PHE A 38 6.60 -34.81 -1.63
N THR A 39 6.46 -34.29 -2.84
CA THR A 39 5.26 -34.34 -3.66
C THR A 39 5.56 -34.96 -5.02
N GLN A 40 4.53 -35.28 -5.81
CA GLN A 40 4.69 -35.78 -7.19
C GLN A 40 4.84 -34.64 -8.22
N ILE A 41 5.06 -33.42 -7.76
CA ILE A 41 5.14 -32.25 -8.62
C ILE A 41 6.57 -32.06 -9.10
N SER A 42 6.73 -31.82 -10.39
CA SER A 42 8.04 -31.55 -10.98
C SER A 42 8.50 -30.11 -10.73
N LEU A 43 9.79 -29.89 -10.60
CA LEU A 43 10.38 -28.56 -10.54
C LEU A 43 10.03 -27.72 -11.78
N GLN A 44 9.89 -28.36 -12.95
CA GLN A 44 9.48 -27.69 -14.18
C GLN A 44 8.07 -27.09 -14.08
N SER A 45 7.13 -27.80 -13.41
CA SER A 45 5.80 -27.26 -13.15
C SER A 45 5.87 -26.02 -12.25
N MET A 46 6.76 -25.99 -11.27
CA MET A 46 6.94 -24.82 -10.39
C MET A 46 7.50 -23.62 -11.13
N VAL A 47 8.47 -23.82 -12.03
CA VAL A 47 8.97 -22.75 -12.91
C VAL A 47 7.85 -22.24 -13.79
N GLY A 48 6.99 -23.11 -14.33
CA GLY A 48 5.79 -22.72 -15.07
C GLY A 48 4.86 -21.83 -14.25
N GLN A 49 4.64 -22.15 -12.97
CA GLN A 49 3.82 -21.34 -12.07
C GLN A 49 4.45 -19.97 -11.76
N MET A 50 5.79 -19.88 -11.69
CA MET A 50 6.46 -18.59 -11.55
C MET A 50 6.18 -17.67 -12.74
N PHE A 51 6.31 -18.19 -13.97
CA PHE A 51 6.01 -17.42 -15.18
C PHE A 51 4.53 -17.06 -15.27
N HIS A 52 3.65 -18.00 -14.97
CA HIS A 52 2.20 -17.73 -14.96
C HIS A 52 1.83 -16.64 -13.95
N GLY A 53 2.50 -16.60 -12.80
CA GLY A 53 2.23 -15.60 -11.76
C GLY A 53 2.62 -14.17 -12.13
N ILE A 54 3.53 -13.98 -13.07
CA ILE A 54 3.92 -12.66 -13.58
C ILE A 54 3.29 -12.31 -14.92
N ASP A 55 2.68 -13.28 -15.60
CA ASP A 55 1.99 -13.12 -16.89
C ASP A 55 0.54 -12.66 -16.63
N SER A 56 0.40 -11.40 -16.22
CA SER A 56 -0.89 -10.78 -15.92
C SER A 56 -0.92 -9.35 -16.44
N GLU A 57 -1.88 -9.04 -17.31
CA GLU A 57 -2.10 -7.68 -17.83
C GLU A 57 -2.32 -6.68 -16.71
N THR A 58 -3.01 -7.08 -15.65
CA THR A 58 -3.31 -6.23 -14.50
C THR A 58 -2.06 -5.91 -13.68
N LEU A 59 -1.14 -6.87 -13.52
CA LEU A 59 0.13 -6.64 -12.81
C LEU A 59 1.07 -5.69 -13.57
N LEU A 60 0.90 -5.53 -14.88
CA LEU A 60 1.63 -4.51 -15.65
C LEU A 60 1.30 -3.07 -15.21
N ALA A 61 0.21 -2.83 -14.50
CA ALA A 61 -0.06 -1.53 -13.90
C ALA A 61 1.02 -1.12 -12.88
N VAL A 62 1.62 -2.10 -12.16
CA VAL A 62 2.63 -1.84 -11.11
C VAL A 62 3.85 -1.09 -11.64
N PRO A 63 4.56 -1.54 -12.70
CA PRO A 63 5.71 -0.81 -13.24
C PRO A 63 5.32 0.57 -13.78
N PHE A 64 4.12 0.74 -14.34
CA PHE A 64 3.66 2.05 -14.80
C PHE A 64 3.41 3.01 -13.64
N PHE A 65 2.80 2.57 -12.53
CA PHE A 65 2.63 3.43 -11.36
C PHE A 65 3.97 3.76 -10.68
N LEU A 66 4.92 2.81 -10.63
CA LEU A 66 6.28 3.12 -10.17
C LEU A 66 6.97 4.14 -11.07
N LEU A 67 6.81 4.02 -12.38
CA LEU A 67 7.35 4.98 -13.35
C LEU A 67 6.70 6.37 -13.17
N VAL A 68 5.39 6.43 -12.97
CA VAL A 68 4.68 7.68 -12.67
C VAL A 68 5.28 8.35 -11.42
N GLY A 69 5.50 7.62 -10.34
CA GLY A 69 6.11 8.12 -9.12
C GLY A 69 7.53 8.68 -9.32
N GLU A 70 8.37 7.97 -10.09
CA GLU A 70 9.73 8.40 -10.41
C GLU A 70 9.74 9.64 -11.29
N LEU A 71 8.98 9.65 -12.39
CA LEU A 71 8.85 10.78 -13.30
C LEU A 71 8.31 12.04 -12.61
N MET A 72 7.43 11.90 -11.61
CA MET A 72 6.92 13.01 -10.80
C MET A 72 8.02 13.64 -9.95
N THR A 73 8.89 12.82 -9.37
CA THR A 73 10.07 13.31 -8.64
C THR A 73 10.98 14.08 -9.57
N SER A 74 11.24 13.55 -10.75
CA SER A 74 12.06 14.14 -11.81
C SER A 74 11.49 15.44 -12.39
N ALA A 75 10.16 15.57 -12.39
CA ALA A 75 9.47 16.80 -12.83
C ALA A 75 9.48 17.94 -11.79
N ASN A 76 10.18 17.80 -10.64
CA ASN A 76 10.21 18.79 -9.55
C ASN A 76 8.82 19.14 -8.99
N VAL A 77 7.91 18.17 -8.98
CA VAL A 77 6.54 18.36 -8.50
C VAL A 77 6.50 18.52 -6.99
N THR A 78 7.39 17.83 -6.29
CA THR A 78 7.43 17.76 -4.83
C THR A 78 7.39 19.14 -4.17
N GLN A 79 8.25 20.06 -4.62
CA GLN A 79 8.33 21.41 -4.04
C GLN A 79 7.02 22.19 -4.19
N ARG A 80 6.31 21.99 -5.32
CA ARG A 80 5.02 22.64 -5.58
C ARG A 80 3.93 22.09 -4.66
N MET A 81 3.89 20.78 -4.49
CA MET A 81 2.93 20.11 -3.60
C MET A 81 3.19 20.45 -2.13
N VAL A 82 4.46 20.49 -1.69
CA VAL A 82 4.84 20.96 -0.34
C VAL A 82 4.39 22.41 -0.14
N ARG A 83 4.61 23.31 -1.14
CA ARG A 83 4.15 24.70 -1.05
C ARG A 83 2.62 24.78 -0.93
N LEU A 84 1.88 23.99 -1.70
CA LEU A 84 0.42 23.92 -1.57
C LEU A 84 0.01 23.47 -0.16
N ALA A 85 0.57 22.39 0.35
CA ALA A 85 0.30 21.91 1.70
C ALA A 85 0.67 22.96 2.77
N GLN A 86 1.79 23.69 2.60
CA GLN A 86 2.19 24.78 3.51
C GLN A 86 1.16 25.92 3.55
N THR A 87 0.58 26.30 2.41
CA THR A 87 -0.43 27.36 2.37
C THR A 87 -1.73 26.93 3.08
N MET A 88 -2.06 25.64 3.05
CA MET A 88 -3.29 25.12 3.67
C MET A 88 -3.16 24.92 5.18
N VAL A 89 -2.09 24.25 5.63
CA VAL A 89 -1.98 23.80 7.02
C VAL A 89 -0.73 24.29 7.77
N GLY A 90 0.20 24.94 7.09
CA GLY A 90 1.48 25.38 7.68
C GLY A 90 1.35 26.37 8.83
N HIS A 91 0.18 27.02 8.98
CA HIS A 91 -0.12 27.94 10.08
C HIS A 91 -0.64 27.23 11.35
N LEU A 92 -0.99 25.95 11.24
CA LEU A 92 -1.49 25.15 12.38
C LEU A 92 -0.36 24.83 13.38
N ARG A 93 -0.72 24.46 14.60
CA ARG A 93 0.23 23.94 15.57
C ARG A 93 0.89 22.68 15.02
N GLY A 94 2.22 22.57 15.16
CA GLY A 94 2.99 21.51 14.51
C GLY A 94 3.19 21.72 13.00
N GLY A 95 3.17 22.97 12.53
CA GLY A 95 3.16 23.42 11.12
C GLY A 95 3.76 22.48 10.09
N LEU A 96 5.07 22.17 10.17
CA LEU A 96 5.72 21.25 9.23
C LEU A 96 5.23 19.80 9.37
N ALA A 97 4.87 19.35 10.56
CA ALA A 97 4.31 18.02 10.75
C ALA A 97 2.92 17.87 10.07
N GLN A 98 2.11 18.94 10.12
CA GLN A 98 0.85 19.01 9.37
C GLN A 98 1.09 18.99 7.86
N VAL A 99 2.12 19.73 7.41
CA VAL A 99 2.52 19.78 5.99
C VAL A 99 2.96 18.40 5.49
N VAL A 100 3.78 17.66 6.26
CA VAL A 100 4.18 16.29 5.93
C VAL A 100 2.95 15.40 5.71
N THR A 101 2.01 15.43 6.65
CA THR A 101 0.81 14.60 6.57
C THR A 101 -0.06 14.95 5.37
N LEU A 102 -0.36 16.24 5.18
CA LEU A 102 -1.20 16.68 4.06
C LEU A 102 -0.52 16.47 2.70
N PHE A 103 0.81 16.71 2.63
CA PHE A 103 1.57 16.39 1.43
C PHE A 103 1.48 14.90 1.10
N SER A 104 1.67 14.02 2.09
CA SER A 104 1.57 12.57 1.87
C SER A 104 0.18 12.16 1.37
N MET A 105 -0.90 12.77 1.87
CA MET A 105 -2.26 12.51 1.35
C MET A 105 -2.41 12.89 -0.14
N PHE A 106 -1.85 14.03 -0.55
CA PHE A 106 -1.91 14.45 -1.95
C PHE A 106 -0.96 13.63 -2.83
N PHE A 107 0.25 13.39 -2.35
CA PHE A 107 1.28 12.68 -3.11
C PHE A 107 0.98 11.18 -3.21
N ALA A 108 0.28 10.62 -2.24
CA ALA A 108 -0.28 9.27 -2.28
C ALA A 108 -1.12 9.04 -3.55
N GLY A 109 -1.96 10.03 -3.90
CA GLY A 109 -2.75 10.00 -5.13
C GLY A 109 -1.94 9.99 -6.44
N ILE A 110 -0.61 10.00 -6.34
CA ILE A 110 0.29 10.12 -7.48
C ILE A 110 1.30 8.96 -7.52
N SER A 111 1.97 8.68 -6.39
CA SER A 111 3.11 7.77 -6.33
C SER A 111 2.73 6.30 -6.16
N GLY A 112 1.67 6.03 -5.41
CA GLY A 112 1.24 4.67 -5.07
C GLY A 112 2.28 3.85 -4.27
N SER A 113 3.38 4.45 -3.82
CA SER A 113 4.51 3.77 -3.16
C SER A 113 4.98 4.51 -1.91
N SER A 114 4.86 3.87 -0.75
CA SER A 114 5.29 4.43 0.52
C SER A 114 6.79 4.71 0.57
N THR A 115 7.62 3.85 -0.01
CA THR A 115 9.09 4.03 -0.01
C THR A 115 9.52 5.21 -0.86
N ALA A 116 8.85 5.48 -1.98
CA ALA A 116 9.09 6.66 -2.79
C ALA A 116 8.73 7.94 -2.02
N ASP A 117 7.58 7.97 -1.34
CA ASP A 117 7.13 9.09 -0.52
C ASP A 117 8.10 9.38 0.62
N VAL A 118 8.56 8.33 1.34
CA VAL A 118 9.59 8.45 2.38
C VAL A 118 10.84 9.12 1.82
N ALA A 119 11.35 8.65 0.69
CA ALA A 119 12.57 9.19 0.09
C ALA A 119 12.41 10.68 -0.28
N VAL A 120 11.26 11.03 -0.86
CA VAL A 120 10.92 12.40 -1.26
C VAL A 120 10.84 13.33 -0.04
N LEU A 121 10.04 12.97 0.95
CA LEU A 121 9.84 13.79 2.17
C LEU A 121 11.12 13.92 2.99
N SER A 122 11.88 12.85 3.12
CA SER A 122 13.13 12.85 3.87
C SER A 122 14.19 13.76 3.22
N ARG A 123 14.17 13.92 1.90
CA ARG A 123 15.10 14.82 1.21
C ARG A 123 14.62 16.29 1.18
N THR A 124 13.30 16.50 1.18
CA THR A 124 12.72 17.84 0.96
C THR A 124 12.28 18.52 2.25
N VAL A 125 11.57 17.82 3.13
CA VAL A 125 10.94 18.41 4.32
C VAL A 125 11.73 18.12 5.60
N ALA A 126 12.36 16.95 5.74
CA ALA A 126 13.12 16.62 6.94
C ALA A 126 14.25 17.61 7.29
N PRO A 127 15.04 18.15 6.31
CA PRO A 127 16.04 19.18 6.62
C PRO A 127 15.42 20.48 7.12
N GLU A 128 14.21 20.83 6.69
CA GLU A 128 13.49 22.02 7.15
C GLU A 128 12.94 21.79 8.57
N MET A 129 12.43 20.59 8.87
CA MET A 129 12.02 20.18 10.21
C MET A 129 13.20 20.21 11.20
N ASP A 130 14.38 19.72 10.81
CA ASP A 130 15.60 19.77 11.62
C ASP A 130 16.00 21.22 11.94
N ARG A 131 15.94 22.14 10.96
CA ARG A 131 16.20 23.58 11.15
C ARG A 131 15.17 24.26 12.09
N GLU A 132 13.93 23.84 12.06
CA GLU A 132 12.87 24.33 12.96
C GLU A 132 12.92 23.67 14.35
N GLY A 133 13.90 22.79 14.61
CA GLY A 133 14.13 22.17 15.92
C GLY A 133 13.23 20.96 16.23
N TYR A 134 12.66 20.30 15.20
CA TYR A 134 11.96 19.04 15.40
C TYR A 134 12.95 17.92 15.77
N ASP A 135 12.55 17.06 16.70
CA ASP A 135 13.33 15.86 16.99
C ASP A 135 13.42 14.96 15.75
N ARG A 136 14.62 14.51 15.43
CA ARG A 136 14.87 13.68 14.23
C ARG A 136 14.15 12.33 14.29
N ALA A 137 14.00 11.74 15.50
CA ALA A 137 13.30 10.48 15.64
C ALA A 137 11.79 10.67 15.37
N PHE A 138 11.20 11.76 15.90
CA PHE A 138 9.82 12.14 15.58
C PHE A 138 9.65 12.40 14.08
N THR A 139 10.58 13.13 13.46
CA THR A 139 10.55 13.42 12.02
C THR A 139 10.57 12.14 11.19
N ALA A 140 11.47 11.20 11.50
CA ALA A 140 11.55 9.92 10.82
C ALA A 140 10.27 9.09 11.00
N ALA A 141 9.75 9.01 12.22
CA ALA A 141 8.52 8.30 12.56
C ALA A 141 7.31 8.89 11.80
N LEU A 142 7.14 10.21 11.81
CA LEU A 142 6.03 10.88 11.15
C LEU A 142 6.09 10.70 9.62
N ILE A 143 7.26 10.89 9.00
CA ILE A 143 7.45 10.69 7.57
C ILE A 143 7.13 9.24 7.19
N ALA A 144 7.65 8.27 7.93
CA ALA A 144 7.36 6.86 7.68
C ALA A 144 5.86 6.57 7.75
N CYS A 145 5.20 6.99 8.83
CA CYS A 145 3.78 6.75 9.04
C CYS A 145 2.90 7.48 8.00
N ALA A 146 3.20 8.74 7.70
CA ALA A 146 2.44 9.50 6.72
C ALA A 146 2.58 8.92 5.30
N SER A 147 3.78 8.51 4.93
CA SER A 147 4.05 7.93 3.59
C SER A 147 3.30 6.62 3.33
N THR A 148 2.89 5.89 4.38
CA THR A 148 2.14 4.64 4.18
C THR A 148 0.77 4.86 3.56
N MET A 149 0.20 6.07 3.65
CA MET A 149 -1.07 6.41 2.99
C MET A 149 -1.02 6.23 1.47
N ALA A 150 0.16 6.25 0.85
CA ALA A 150 0.35 5.96 -0.58
C ALA A 150 -0.08 4.55 -0.98
N ASN A 151 -0.17 3.62 -0.04
CA ASN A 151 -0.65 2.27 -0.31
C ASN A 151 -2.17 2.11 -0.11
N LEU A 152 -2.86 3.15 0.37
CA LEU A 152 -4.31 3.15 0.61
C LEU A 152 -5.03 4.12 -0.32
N ILE A 153 -4.54 5.37 -0.42
CA ILE A 153 -5.13 6.39 -1.30
C ILE A 153 -4.74 6.09 -2.75
N PRO A 154 -5.72 6.01 -3.67
CA PRO A 154 -5.46 5.63 -5.07
C PRO A 154 -4.56 6.63 -5.82
N PRO A 155 -3.70 6.12 -6.74
CA PRO A 155 -3.52 4.72 -7.10
C PRO A 155 -2.65 3.95 -6.10
N SER A 156 -3.05 2.76 -5.70
CA SER A 156 -2.35 1.91 -4.74
C SER A 156 -1.82 0.65 -5.41
N ILE A 157 -0.52 0.43 -5.36
CA ILE A 157 0.11 -0.77 -5.92
C ILE A 157 -0.40 -2.03 -5.19
N MET A 158 -0.59 -1.97 -3.87
CA MET A 158 -1.11 -3.10 -3.09
C MET A 158 -2.52 -3.48 -3.52
N ALA A 159 -3.38 -2.49 -3.78
CA ALA A 159 -4.74 -2.74 -4.25
C ALA A 159 -4.76 -3.34 -5.67
N VAL A 160 -3.84 -2.94 -6.54
CA VAL A 160 -3.68 -3.56 -7.87
C VAL A 160 -3.28 -5.02 -7.74
N VAL A 161 -2.27 -5.32 -6.93
CA VAL A 161 -1.81 -6.70 -6.70
C VAL A 161 -2.91 -7.55 -6.06
N TYR A 162 -3.59 -7.03 -5.06
CA TYR A 162 -4.71 -7.73 -4.41
C TYR A 162 -5.84 -8.02 -5.41
N GLY A 163 -6.26 -7.01 -6.18
CA GLY A 163 -7.33 -7.16 -7.17
C GLY A 163 -6.96 -8.13 -8.29
N ALA A 164 -5.71 -8.06 -8.78
CA ALA A 164 -5.20 -8.95 -9.82
C ALA A 164 -5.13 -10.42 -9.38
N THR A 165 -4.66 -10.68 -8.15
CA THR A 165 -4.46 -12.04 -7.64
C THR A 165 -5.74 -12.63 -7.04
N GLY A 166 -6.60 -11.80 -6.45
CA GLY A 166 -7.87 -12.20 -5.82
C GLY A 166 -9.08 -12.13 -6.74
N ASN A 167 -8.91 -11.67 -7.99
CA ASN A 167 -9.99 -11.39 -8.92
C ASN A 167 -11.06 -10.46 -8.35
N VAL A 168 -10.60 -9.40 -7.64
CA VAL A 168 -11.44 -8.39 -7.00
C VAL A 168 -11.32 -7.07 -7.77
N SER A 169 -12.42 -6.30 -7.86
CA SER A 169 -12.42 -5.02 -8.55
C SER A 169 -11.38 -4.04 -7.98
N ILE A 170 -10.40 -3.66 -8.79
CA ILE A 170 -9.36 -2.70 -8.42
C ILE A 170 -9.97 -1.31 -8.19
N GLY A 171 -10.92 -0.90 -9.01
CA GLY A 171 -11.66 0.35 -8.82
C GLY A 171 -12.40 0.38 -7.48
N GLY A 172 -13.03 -0.74 -7.11
CA GLY A 172 -13.68 -0.91 -5.80
C GLY A 172 -12.69 -0.82 -4.65
N LEU A 173 -11.53 -1.48 -4.75
CA LEU A 173 -10.46 -1.41 -3.76
C LEU A 173 -9.88 0.00 -3.63
N PHE A 174 -9.71 0.71 -4.74
CA PHE A 174 -9.26 2.10 -4.75
C PHE A 174 -10.22 3.00 -3.99
N LEU A 175 -11.50 2.93 -4.28
CA LEU A 175 -12.53 3.72 -3.61
C LEU A 175 -12.66 3.37 -2.12
N GLY A 176 -12.62 2.08 -1.79
CA GLY A 176 -12.66 1.61 -0.40
C GLY A 176 -11.43 2.04 0.41
N GLY A 177 -10.26 2.08 -0.21
CA GLY A 177 -8.99 2.49 0.43
C GLY A 177 -8.92 3.99 0.78
N ILE A 178 -9.72 4.85 0.11
CA ILE A 178 -9.76 6.29 0.41
C ILE A 178 -10.15 6.54 1.87
N VAL A 179 -11.16 5.82 2.36
CA VAL A 179 -11.69 6.06 3.72
C VAL A 179 -10.62 5.82 4.79
N PRO A 180 -10.00 4.63 4.90
CA PRO A 180 -8.95 4.42 5.90
C PRO A 180 -7.73 5.30 5.66
N GLY A 181 -7.35 5.59 4.41
CA GLY A 181 -6.25 6.49 4.10
C GLY A 181 -6.47 7.91 4.63
N VAL A 182 -7.67 8.47 4.41
CA VAL A 182 -8.05 9.79 4.94
C VAL A 182 -8.15 9.78 6.46
N LEU A 183 -8.69 8.72 7.06
CA LEU A 183 -8.78 8.60 8.52
C LEU A 183 -7.40 8.55 9.18
N ILE A 184 -6.44 7.82 8.58
CA ILE A 184 -5.04 7.85 9.04
C ILE A 184 -4.49 9.27 8.94
N GLY A 185 -4.67 9.96 7.82
CA GLY A 185 -4.23 11.34 7.63
C GLY A 185 -4.78 12.29 8.69
N ILE A 186 -6.09 12.25 8.93
CA ILE A 186 -6.75 13.05 9.98
C ILE A 186 -6.18 12.68 11.36
N GLY A 187 -6.04 11.39 11.67
CA GLY A 187 -5.48 10.93 12.93
C GLY A 187 -4.05 11.41 13.16
N LEU A 188 -3.19 11.36 12.12
CA LEU A 188 -1.83 11.90 12.17
C LEU A 188 -1.81 13.43 12.34
N MET A 189 -2.73 14.15 11.71
CA MET A 189 -2.87 15.60 11.88
C MET A 189 -3.31 15.93 13.30
N ILE A 190 -4.27 15.20 13.87
CA ILE A 190 -4.71 15.35 15.26
C ILE A 190 -3.54 15.04 16.21
N TYR A 191 -2.84 13.93 16.00
CA TYR A 191 -1.67 13.57 16.80
C TYR A 191 -0.61 14.68 16.74
N SER A 192 -0.26 15.15 15.56
CA SER A 192 0.73 16.21 15.37
C SER A 192 0.31 17.54 16.00
N TYR A 193 -0.98 17.83 16.04
CA TYR A 193 -1.52 19.04 16.67
C TYR A 193 -1.37 19.02 18.20
N PHE A 194 -1.68 17.90 18.84
CA PHE A 194 -1.68 17.79 20.29
C PHE A 194 -0.31 17.42 20.86
N PHE A 195 0.40 16.51 20.22
CA PHE A 195 1.64 15.91 20.73
C PHE A 195 2.89 16.31 19.93
N GLY A 196 2.72 16.91 18.76
CA GLY A 196 3.84 17.37 17.95
C GLY A 196 4.55 18.58 18.57
N PRO A 197 5.84 18.80 18.23
CA PRO A 197 6.57 19.99 18.61
C PRO A 197 5.85 21.26 18.12
N VAL A 198 5.96 22.34 18.88
CA VAL A 198 5.20 23.58 18.59
C VAL A 198 5.77 24.33 17.38
N GLY A 199 6.83 23.95 16.76
CA GLY A 199 7.37 24.59 15.57
C GLY A 199 7.35 26.11 15.50
N ILE A 200 7.89 26.71 14.46
CA ILE A 200 7.81 28.16 14.26
C ILE A 200 6.39 28.51 13.76
N LYS A 201 5.68 29.37 14.51
CA LYS A 201 4.36 29.86 14.09
C LYS A 201 4.48 30.64 12.78
N LYS A 202 3.96 30.08 11.69
CA LYS A 202 3.84 30.78 10.41
C LYS A 202 2.50 31.54 10.34
N ARG A 203 2.46 32.68 9.65
CA ARG A 203 1.21 33.39 9.38
C ARG A 203 0.30 32.55 8.50
N ARG A 204 -0.99 32.77 8.55
CA ARG A 204 -1.92 32.20 7.58
C ARG A 204 -1.59 32.75 6.18
N ALA A 205 -1.57 31.87 5.19
CA ALA A 205 -1.43 32.27 3.80
C ALA A 205 -2.64 33.11 3.38
N THR A 206 -2.39 34.11 2.56
CA THR A 206 -3.45 34.89 1.91
C THR A 206 -4.13 34.05 0.84
N PHE A 207 -5.35 34.43 0.46
CA PHE A 207 -6.06 33.76 -0.63
C PHE A 207 -5.26 33.79 -1.95
N GLY A 208 -4.53 34.89 -2.21
CA GLY A 208 -3.65 35.00 -3.37
C GLY A 208 -2.50 34.00 -3.34
N GLU A 209 -1.82 33.85 -2.18
CA GLU A 209 -0.74 32.84 -2.01
C GLU A 209 -1.24 31.42 -2.21
N PHE A 210 -2.45 31.12 -1.68
CA PHE A 210 -3.10 29.83 -1.89
C PHE A 210 -3.45 29.60 -3.37
N ALA A 211 -4.06 30.59 -4.02
CA ALA A 211 -4.44 30.49 -5.44
C ALA A 211 -3.21 30.30 -6.34
N ASP A 212 -2.09 30.98 -6.05
CA ASP A 212 -0.83 30.80 -6.77
C ASP A 212 -0.22 29.42 -6.55
N ALA A 213 -0.26 28.92 -5.31
CA ALA A 213 0.21 27.57 -5.00
C ALA A 213 -0.65 26.50 -5.69
N LEU A 214 -1.99 26.69 -5.70
CA LEU A 214 -2.92 25.79 -6.38
C LEU A 214 -2.71 25.80 -7.90
N ARG A 215 -2.54 26.98 -8.52
CA ARG A 215 -2.20 27.11 -9.95
C ARG A 215 -0.88 26.41 -10.26
N GLY A 216 0.13 26.59 -9.40
CA GLY A 216 1.43 25.95 -9.56
C GLY A 216 1.37 24.41 -9.43
N SER A 217 0.36 23.88 -8.74
CA SER A 217 0.16 22.44 -8.50
C SER A 217 -0.94 21.83 -9.38
N SER A 218 -1.61 22.62 -10.22
CA SER A 218 -2.75 22.16 -11.03
C SER A 218 -2.37 21.04 -12.00
N LEU A 219 -1.26 21.17 -12.71
CA LEU A 219 -0.76 20.14 -13.63
C LEU A 219 -0.46 18.82 -12.90
N PRO A 220 0.30 18.78 -11.80
CA PRO A 220 0.48 17.58 -11.00
C PRO A 220 -0.83 16.96 -10.50
N LEU A 221 -1.77 17.76 -10.03
CA LEU A 221 -3.07 17.28 -9.51
C LEU A 221 -3.97 16.67 -10.59
N MET A 222 -3.67 16.88 -11.87
CA MET A 222 -4.38 16.19 -12.95
C MET A 222 -4.08 14.69 -13.01
N ILE A 223 -2.96 14.22 -12.46
CA ILE A 223 -2.59 12.80 -12.51
C ILE A 223 -3.58 11.92 -11.76
N PRO A 224 -3.90 12.17 -10.47
CA PRO A 224 -4.96 11.41 -9.80
C PRO A 224 -6.30 11.49 -10.53
N VAL A 225 -6.62 12.65 -11.12
CA VAL A 225 -7.87 12.82 -11.88
C VAL A 225 -7.89 11.96 -13.15
N ILE A 226 -6.77 11.89 -13.88
CA ILE A 226 -6.63 11.03 -15.07
C ILE A 226 -6.78 9.55 -14.69
N ILE A 227 -6.05 9.11 -13.66
CA ILE A 227 -6.05 7.71 -13.25
C ILE A 227 -7.43 7.31 -12.70
N MET A 228 -7.91 8.02 -11.69
CA MET A 228 -9.18 7.68 -11.05
C MET A 228 -10.37 7.94 -11.98
N GLY A 229 -10.37 9.07 -12.68
CA GLY A 229 -11.44 9.41 -13.62
C GLY A 229 -11.56 8.37 -14.73
N GLY A 230 -10.44 7.93 -15.30
CA GLY A 230 -10.43 6.91 -16.36
C GLY A 230 -10.92 5.54 -15.88
N ILE A 231 -10.50 5.12 -14.67
CA ILE A 231 -10.90 3.82 -14.09
C ILE A 231 -12.38 3.85 -13.67
N LEU A 232 -12.84 4.92 -13.02
CA LEU A 232 -14.22 5.02 -12.54
C LEU A 232 -15.26 5.16 -13.66
N THR A 233 -14.87 5.77 -14.78
CA THR A 233 -15.74 5.85 -15.97
C THR A 233 -15.71 4.60 -16.83
N GLY A 234 -14.84 3.62 -16.50
CA GLY A 234 -14.65 2.41 -17.28
C GLY A 234 -13.92 2.64 -18.62
N TRP A 235 -13.36 3.83 -18.85
CA TRP A 235 -12.63 4.13 -20.09
C TRP A 235 -11.27 3.45 -20.15
N PHE A 236 -10.65 3.28 -18.99
CA PHE A 236 -9.30 2.73 -18.87
C PHE A 236 -9.24 1.60 -17.84
N THR A 237 -8.52 0.57 -18.18
CA THR A 237 -8.01 -0.40 -17.19
C THR A 237 -6.95 0.25 -16.30
N PRO A 238 -6.63 -0.30 -15.12
CA PRO A 238 -5.56 0.23 -14.27
C PRO A 238 -4.21 0.35 -15.00
N THR A 239 -3.90 -0.58 -15.90
CA THR A 239 -2.67 -0.57 -16.71
C THR A 239 -2.66 0.59 -17.70
N GLU A 240 -3.75 0.77 -18.44
CA GLU A 240 -3.91 1.88 -19.38
C GLU A 240 -3.90 3.23 -18.68
N ALA A 241 -4.54 3.34 -17.52
CA ALA A 241 -4.53 4.55 -16.70
C ALA A 241 -3.11 4.93 -16.26
N GLY A 242 -2.29 3.95 -15.84
CA GLY A 242 -0.88 4.14 -15.52
C GLY A 242 -0.04 4.58 -16.73
N MET A 243 -0.25 3.96 -17.89
CA MET A 243 0.41 4.35 -19.16
C MET A 243 0.07 5.79 -19.55
N ILE A 244 -1.21 6.15 -19.53
CA ILE A 244 -1.68 7.49 -19.91
C ILE A 244 -1.13 8.54 -18.94
N ALA A 245 -1.11 8.25 -17.63
CA ALA A 245 -0.50 9.12 -16.64
C ALA A 245 1.01 9.31 -16.90
N ALA A 246 1.75 8.25 -17.22
CA ALA A 246 3.16 8.33 -17.58
C ALA A 246 3.38 9.18 -18.84
N VAL A 247 2.58 8.96 -19.90
CA VAL A 247 2.62 9.77 -21.13
C VAL A 247 2.29 11.24 -20.84
N TYR A 248 1.29 11.51 -19.99
CA TYR A 248 0.97 12.88 -19.58
C TYR A 248 2.16 13.57 -18.89
N ILE A 249 2.87 12.86 -18.01
CA ILE A 249 4.05 13.42 -17.34
C ILE A 249 5.16 13.70 -18.35
N LEU A 250 5.43 12.78 -19.25
CA LEU A 250 6.50 12.91 -20.26
C LEU A 250 6.23 14.04 -21.25
N VAL A 251 5.01 14.18 -21.73
CA VAL A 251 4.64 15.10 -22.80
C VAL A 251 4.24 16.48 -22.28
N VAL A 252 3.60 16.55 -21.11
CA VAL A 252 3.07 17.80 -20.58
C VAL A 252 3.88 18.30 -19.39
N LEU A 253 4.06 17.44 -18.37
CA LEU A 253 4.55 17.88 -17.07
C LEU A 253 6.04 18.20 -17.08
N ILE A 254 6.88 17.29 -17.55
CA ILE A 254 8.35 17.49 -17.61
C ILE A 254 8.70 18.65 -18.55
N PRO A 255 8.15 18.77 -19.78
CA PRO A 255 8.40 19.92 -20.63
C PRO A 255 7.95 21.25 -20.04
N ALA A 256 6.86 21.27 -19.25
CA ALA A 256 6.37 22.48 -18.62
C ALA A 256 7.14 22.89 -17.37
N LEU A 257 7.60 21.92 -16.57
CA LEU A 257 8.16 22.17 -15.24
C LEU A 257 9.68 22.00 -15.15
N ASN A 258 10.26 21.05 -15.89
CA ASN A 258 11.70 20.72 -15.83
C ASN A 258 12.25 20.21 -17.16
N ARG A 259 12.29 21.07 -18.18
CA ARG A 259 12.78 20.70 -19.53
C ARG A 259 14.21 20.15 -19.55
N GLY A 260 15.04 20.56 -18.59
CA GLY A 260 16.42 20.08 -18.50
C GLY A 260 16.51 18.57 -18.23
N HIS A 261 15.51 18.00 -17.58
CA HIS A 261 15.45 16.58 -17.23
C HIS A 261 15.20 15.64 -18.43
N LEU A 262 14.68 16.16 -19.55
CA LEU A 262 14.45 15.37 -20.78
C LEU A 262 15.68 14.56 -21.24
N ARG A 263 16.88 15.03 -20.93
CA ARG A 263 18.14 14.33 -21.25
C ARG A 263 18.42 13.13 -20.34
N LEU A 264 17.77 13.05 -19.19
CA LEU A 264 17.97 12.03 -18.17
C LEU A 264 16.84 10.98 -18.14
N LEU A 265 15.82 11.12 -18.99
CA LEU A 265 14.66 10.23 -19.02
C LEU A 265 15.03 8.74 -19.13
N LEU A 266 16.07 8.43 -19.92
CA LEU A 266 16.54 7.06 -20.04
C LEU A 266 16.95 6.46 -18.67
N TRP A 267 17.52 7.28 -17.80
CA TRP A 267 17.87 6.87 -16.44
C TRP A 267 16.66 6.61 -15.58
N ASP A 268 15.58 7.41 -15.72
CA ASP A 268 14.31 7.17 -14.98
C ASP A 268 13.71 5.82 -15.37
N PHE A 269 13.71 5.48 -16.66
CA PHE A 269 13.23 4.17 -17.14
C PHE A 269 14.09 3.01 -16.64
N VAL A 270 15.40 3.12 -16.75
CA VAL A 270 16.35 2.09 -16.28
C VAL A 270 16.23 1.93 -14.76
N TYR A 271 16.15 3.03 -14.02
CA TYR A 271 16.03 3.02 -12.56
C TYR A 271 14.70 2.39 -12.12
N THR A 272 13.60 2.76 -12.75
CA THR A 272 12.28 2.14 -12.50
C THR A 272 12.30 0.65 -12.81
N GLY A 273 12.92 0.24 -13.92
CA GLY A 273 13.08 -1.17 -14.27
C GLY A 273 13.84 -1.95 -13.21
N MET A 274 14.93 -1.39 -12.67
CA MET A 274 15.69 -2.00 -11.57
C MET A 274 14.86 -2.07 -10.27
N LEU A 275 14.13 -1.01 -9.95
CA LEU A 275 13.25 -0.99 -8.77
C LEU A 275 12.14 -2.04 -8.86
N TYR A 276 11.62 -2.29 -10.06
CA TYR A 276 10.56 -3.28 -10.28
C TYR A 276 11.08 -4.73 -10.34
N ALA A 277 12.31 -4.95 -10.75
CA ALA A 277 12.87 -6.29 -10.92
C ALA A 277 12.85 -7.12 -9.62
N ILE A 278 13.14 -6.49 -8.47
CA ILE A 278 13.15 -7.17 -7.16
C ILE A 278 11.74 -7.59 -6.72
N PRO A 279 10.73 -6.69 -6.69
CA PRO A 279 9.35 -7.07 -6.45
C PRO A 279 8.83 -8.13 -7.44
N LEU A 280 9.16 -8.02 -8.72
CA LEU A 280 8.73 -8.99 -9.74
C LEU A 280 9.25 -10.40 -9.46
N ALA A 281 10.53 -10.53 -9.08
CA ALA A 281 11.10 -11.82 -8.68
C ALA A 281 10.39 -12.39 -7.43
N ALA A 282 10.02 -11.54 -6.47
CA ALA A 282 9.27 -11.94 -5.30
C ALA A 282 7.84 -12.37 -5.66
N VAL A 283 7.17 -11.67 -6.59
CA VAL A 283 5.85 -12.03 -7.12
C VAL A 283 5.90 -13.42 -7.79
N ALA A 284 6.87 -13.65 -8.67
CA ALA A 284 7.06 -14.94 -9.33
C ALA A 284 7.22 -16.09 -8.31
N SER A 285 8.09 -15.91 -7.34
CA SER A 285 8.35 -16.91 -6.30
C SER A 285 7.13 -17.11 -5.38
N ALA A 286 6.43 -16.03 -5.04
CA ALA A 286 5.22 -16.07 -4.23
C ALA A 286 4.07 -16.80 -4.95
N SER A 287 3.97 -16.66 -6.26
CA SER A 287 2.97 -17.39 -7.06
C SER A 287 3.20 -18.90 -7.03
N ALA A 288 4.45 -19.36 -7.23
CA ALA A 288 4.77 -20.78 -7.10
C ALA A 288 4.52 -21.30 -5.68
N PHE A 289 4.86 -20.52 -4.66
CA PHE A 289 4.62 -20.86 -3.26
C PHE A 289 3.13 -20.95 -2.93
N GLY A 290 2.34 -19.94 -3.34
CA GLY A 290 0.89 -19.91 -3.13
C GLY A 290 0.17 -21.05 -3.86
N TRP A 291 0.63 -21.40 -5.07
CA TRP A 291 0.12 -22.54 -5.81
C TRP A 291 0.40 -23.87 -5.08
N MET A 292 1.62 -24.05 -4.58
CA MET A 292 1.98 -25.24 -3.78
C MET A 292 1.15 -25.32 -2.49
N LEU A 293 0.93 -24.18 -1.82
CA LEU A 293 0.09 -24.09 -0.63
C LEU A 293 -1.36 -24.53 -0.94
N GLY A 294 -1.92 -24.10 -2.08
CA GLY A 294 -3.23 -24.56 -2.56
C GLY A 294 -3.26 -26.05 -2.88
N TYR A 295 -2.23 -26.56 -3.58
CA TYR A 295 -2.12 -28.00 -3.91
C TYR A 295 -2.09 -28.87 -2.67
N LEU A 296 -1.39 -28.47 -1.62
CA LEU A 296 -1.32 -29.16 -0.34
C LEU A 296 -2.56 -28.96 0.54
N ARG A 297 -3.60 -28.29 0.06
CA ARG A 297 -4.84 -27.94 0.77
C ARG A 297 -4.60 -27.08 2.02
N GLY A 298 -3.58 -26.24 1.99
CA GLY A 298 -3.31 -25.28 3.07
C GLY A 298 -4.51 -24.41 3.43
N PRO A 299 -5.22 -23.81 2.45
CA PRO A 299 -6.40 -22.99 2.69
C PRO A 299 -7.52 -23.75 3.46
N ASP A 300 -7.76 -25.01 3.12
CA ASP A 300 -8.78 -25.83 3.80
C ASP A 300 -8.38 -26.13 5.24
N ILE A 301 -7.10 -26.39 5.51
CA ILE A 301 -6.59 -26.65 6.87
C ILE A 301 -6.74 -25.38 7.72
N VAL A 302 -6.34 -24.21 7.20
CA VAL A 302 -6.44 -22.95 7.93
C VAL A 302 -7.92 -22.58 8.16
N ALA A 303 -8.76 -22.74 7.12
CA ALA A 303 -10.18 -22.43 7.21
C ALA A 303 -10.89 -23.32 8.24
N SER A 304 -10.54 -24.62 8.32
CA SER A 304 -11.12 -25.50 9.33
C SER A 304 -10.75 -25.08 10.76
N TRP A 305 -9.50 -24.72 11.01
CA TRP A 305 -9.07 -24.23 12.32
C TRP A 305 -9.77 -22.91 12.70
N ILE A 306 -9.93 -22.00 11.74
CA ILE A 306 -10.64 -20.74 11.98
C ILE A 306 -12.13 -21.00 12.20
N ALA A 307 -12.74 -21.90 11.43
CA ALA A 307 -14.15 -22.27 11.59
C ALA A 307 -14.43 -22.92 12.96
N ASP A 308 -13.51 -23.77 13.44
CA ASP A 308 -13.63 -24.39 14.76
C ASP A 308 -13.56 -23.36 15.90
N PHE A 309 -12.82 -22.27 15.70
CA PHE A 309 -12.62 -21.21 16.70
C PHE A 309 -13.64 -20.06 16.57
N ALA A 310 -13.83 -19.54 15.35
CA ALA A 310 -14.62 -18.36 15.05
C ALA A 310 -16.02 -18.66 14.50
N GLY A 311 -16.29 -19.91 14.12
CA GLY A 311 -17.49 -20.24 13.36
C GLY A 311 -17.48 -19.55 11.99
N THR A 312 -18.62 -18.94 11.63
CA THR A 312 -18.80 -18.16 10.39
C THR A 312 -18.95 -16.66 10.67
N ASP A 313 -18.61 -16.21 11.90
CA ASP A 313 -18.75 -14.79 12.24
C ASP A 313 -17.72 -13.93 11.50
N ALA A 314 -18.21 -13.05 10.63
CA ALA A 314 -17.40 -12.20 9.77
C ALA A 314 -16.40 -11.31 10.54
N VAL A 315 -16.84 -10.74 11.67
CA VAL A 315 -15.99 -9.84 12.48
C VAL A 315 -14.85 -10.62 13.12
N THR A 316 -15.14 -11.78 13.68
CA THR A 316 -14.13 -12.65 14.31
C THR A 316 -13.11 -13.14 13.26
N ILE A 317 -13.56 -13.54 12.07
CA ILE A 317 -12.68 -13.94 10.96
C ILE A 317 -11.77 -12.77 10.56
N LEU A 318 -12.32 -11.56 10.40
CA LEU A 318 -11.53 -10.37 10.06
C LEU A 318 -10.51 -10.02 11.14
N LEU A 319 -10.86 -10.10 12.42
CA LEU A 319 -9.93 -9.85 13.52
C LEU A 319 -8.79 -10.87 13.57
N LEU A 320 -9.06 -12.14 13.32
CA LEU A 320 -8.04 -13.19 13.22
C LEU A 320 -7.12 -12.95 12.02
N LEU A 321 -7.68 -12.52 10.88
CA LEU A 321 -6.88 -12.16 9.72
C LEU A 321 -6.04 -10.90 9.98
N VAL A 322 -6.58 -9.89 10.65
CA VAL A 322 -5.81 -8.71 11.07
C VAL A 322 -4.63 -9.14 11.93
N LEU A 323 -4.85 -9.99 12.94
CA LEU A 323 -3.77 -10.48 13.80
C LEU A 323 -2.72 -11.25 12.98
N LEU A 324 -3.16 -12.12 12.06
CA LEU A 324 -2.27 -12.87 11.18
C LEU A 324 -1.44 -11.94 10.28
N PHE A 325 -2.10 -10.96 9.63
CA PHE A 325 -1.43 -10.05 8.70
C PHE A 325 -0.58 -8.96 9.38
N VAL A 326 -0.84 -8.60 10.63
CA VAL A 326 0.11 -7.83 11.44
C VAL A 326 1.40 -8.62 11.60
N ILE A 327 1.31 -9.87 12.06
CA ILE A 327 2.49 -10.73 12.24
C ILE A 327 3.23 -10.95 10.92
N ILE A 328 2.50 -11.27 9.83
CA ILE A 328 3.12 -11.50 8.52
C ILE A 328 3.78 -10.21 8.00
N GLY A 329 3.10 -9.07 8.09
CA GLY A 329 3.60 -7.78 7.62
C GLY A 329 4.85 -7.30 8.37
N ASP A 330 5.09 -7.83 9.57
CA ASP A 330 6.32 -7.57 10.33
C ASP A 330 7.55 -8.32 9.75
N PHE A 331 7.34 -9.37 8.95
CA PHE A 331 8.43 -10.21 8.41
C PHE A 331 8.52 -10.20 6.88
N VAL A 332 7.43 -9.95 6.21
CA VAL A 332 7.30 -10.08 4.75
C VAL A 332 6.76 -8.78 4.18
N ASP A 333 7.33 -8.36 3.04
CA ASP A 333 6.76 -7.23 2.32
C ASP A 333 5.31 -7.50 1.88
N ALA A 334 4.51 -6.46 1.82
CA ALA A 334 3.08 -6.56 1.59
C ALA A 334 2.69 -7.24 0.26
N ILE A 335 3.45 -6.99 -0.81
CA ILE A 335 3.15 -7.56 -2.14
C ILE A 335 3.27 -9.09 -2.13
N PRO A 336 4.41 -9.70 -1.73
CA PRO A 336 4.50 -11.15 -1.58
C PRO A 336 3.49 -11.72 -0.60
N ALA A 337 3.23 -11.03 0.53
CA ALA A 337 2.26 -11.48 1.52
C ALA A 337 0.85 -11.64 0.92
N ILE A 338 0.37 -10.65 0.16
CA ILE A 338 -0.93 -10.72 -0.54
C ILE A 338 -0.98 -11.96 -1.42
N ILE A 339 0.03 -12.19 -2.27
CA ILE A 339 0.03 -13.28 -3.25
C ILE A 339 0.06 -14.65 -2.58
N ILE A 340 0.93 -14.82 -1.58
CA ILE A 340 1.08 -16.10 -0.85
C ILE A 340 -0.21 -16.49 -0.16
N PHE A 341 -0.85 -15.53 0.51
CA PHE A 341 -2.01 -15.79 1.35
C PHE A 341 -3.35 -15.64 0.61
N MET A 342 -3.35 -15.21 -0.66
CA MET A 342 -4.59 -15.03 -1.44
C MET A 342 -5.49 -16.26 -1.45
N PRO A 343 -5.00 -17.51 -1.61
CA PRO A 343 -5.87 -18.67 -1.54
C PRO A 343 -6.57 -18.85 -0.18
N ILE A 344 -5.91 -18.47 0.93
CA ILE A 344 -6.48 -18.49 2.28
C ILE A 344 -7.49 -17.36 2.44
N ILE A 345 -7.15 -16.15 1.97
CA ILE A 345 -8.04 -14.98 2.00
C ILE A 345 -9.35 -15.29 1.29
N ASN A 346 -9.28 -15.81 0.06
CA ASN A 346 -10.47 -16.15 -0.72
C ASN A 346 -11.34 -17.16 0.01
N LYS A 347 -10.75 -18.21 0.58
CA LYS A 347 -11.48 -19.23 1.33
C LYS A 347 -12.18 -18.68 2.59
N LEU A 348 -11.52 -17.77 3.31
CA LEU A 348 -12.09 -17.14 4.49
C LEU A 348 -13.12 -16.07 4.14
N THR A 349 -12.96 -15.40 3.00
CA THR A 349 -13.96 -14.48 2.45
C THR A 349 -15.28 -15.22 2.16
N GLU A 350 -15.19 -16.39 1.54
CA GLU A 350 -16.35 -17.27 1.30
C GLU A 350 -16.98 -17.78 2.62
N LEU A 351 -16.15 -18.26 3.57
CA LEU A 351 -16.60 -18.80 4.86
C LEU A 351 -17.39 -17.79 5.68
N GLY A 352 -16.91 -16.53 5.74
CA GLY A 352 -17.53 -15.44 6.50
C GLY A 352 -18.59 -14.66 5.72
N GLU A 353 -18.89 -15.03 4.47
CA GLU A 353 -19.75 -14.23 3.56
C GLU A 353 -19.34 -12.76 3.51
N ILE A 354 -18.02 -12.48 3.56
CA ILE A 354 -17.47 -11.14 3.61
C ILE A 354 -17.40 -10.55 2.20
N ASN A 355 -17.73 -9.27 2.05
CA ASN A 355 -17.57 -8.62 0.76
C ASN A 355 -16.08 -8.60 0.34
N PRO A 356 -15.71 -9.07 -0.88
CA PRO A 356 -14.31 -9.19 -1.31
C PRO A 356 -13.55 -7.86 -1.31
N VAL A 357 -14.22 -6.75 -1.65
CA VAL A 357 -13.62 -5.40 -1.60
C VAL A 357 -13.34 -4.99 -0.16
N HIS A 358 -14.29 -5.22 0.75
CA HIS A 358 -14.10 -4.94 2.18
C HIS A 358 -12.94 -5.77 2.76
N MET A 359 -12.91 -7.08 2.48
CA MET A 359 -11.80 -7.96 2.87
C MET A 359 -10.46 -7.41 2.38
N GLY A 360 -10.38 -7.00 1.12
CA GLY A 360 -9.16 -6.44 0.54
C GLY A 360 -8.71 -5.16 1.23
N VAL A 361 -9.64 -4.24 1.51
CA VAL A 361 -9.33 -2.99 2.21
C VAL A 361 -8.83 -3.26 3.63
N VAL A 362 -9.43 -4.19 4.38
CA VAL A 362 -8.96 -4.58 5.73
C VAL A 362 -7.54 -5.12 5.65
N ILE A 363 -7.27 -6.06 4.73
CA ILE A 363 -5.94 -6.67 4.58
C ILE A 363 -4.88 -5.63 4.18
N ILE A 364 -5.18 -4.79 3.19
CA ILE A 364 -4.25 -3.73 2.75
C ILE A 364 -3.98 -2.76 3.90
N THR A 365 -5.00 -2.31 4.63
CA THR A 365 -4.85 -1.40 5.77
C THR A 365 -3.99 -2.03 6.87
N THR A 366 -4.13 -3.32 7.09
CA THR A 366 -3.32 -4.08 8.07
C THR A 366 -1.86 -4.21 7.62
N LEU A 367 -1.63 -4.55 6.35
CA LEU A 367 -0.27 -4.66 5.80
C LEU A 367 0.45 -3.31 5.76
N VAL A 368 -0.28 -2.23 5.54
CA VAL A 368 0.24 -0.85 5.64
C VAL A 368 0.79 -0.57 7.04
N PHE A 369 0.17 -1.09 8.09
CA PHE A 369 0.70 -1.00 9.44
C PHE A 369 2.01 -1.80 9.60
N GLY A 370 2.14 -2.97 8.96
CA GLY A 370 3.37 -3.76 8.93
C GLY A 370 4.59 -3.01 8.34
N LEU A 371 4.38 -2.02 7.45
CA LEU A 371 5.47 -1.22 6.88
C LEU A 371 6.14 -0.28 7.90
N ILE A 372 5.54 -0.04 9.04
CA ILE A 372 6.05 0.84 10.09
C ILE A 372 6.36 0.10 11.39
N THR A 373 5.98 -1.18 11.50
CA THR A 373 6.19 -2.00 12.70
C THR A 373 7.45 -2.87 12.59
N PRO A 374 8.18 -3.08 13.70
CA PRO A 374 9.36 -3.95 13.73
C PRO A 374 8.95 -5.44 13.66
N PRO A 375 9.83 -6.35 13.20
CA PRO A 375 11.26 -6.15 12.94
C PRO A 375 11.60 -5.59 11.55
N TYR A 376 10.72 -5.70 10.54
CA TYR A 376 11.03 -5.28 9.18
C TYR A 376 10.80 -3.77 8.97
N GLY A 377 9.58 -3.28 9.13
CA GLY A 377 9.21 -1.87 9.10
C GLY A 377 9.86 -1.06 7.98
N LEU A 378 9.69 -1.48 6.72
CA LEU A 378 10.46 -0.97 5.57
C LEU A 378 10.42 0.56 5.47
N SER A 379 9.23 1.16 5.60
CA SER A 379 9.09 2.63 5.52
C SER A 379 9.81 3.32 6.67
N LEU A 380 9.74 2.75 7.88
CA LEU A 380 10.43 3.28 9.05
C LEU A 380 11.96 3.14 8.95
N LEU A 381 12.42 2.01 8.41
CA LEU A 381 13.83 1.75 8.18
C LEU A 381 14.43 2.74 7.17
N VAL A 382 13.72 2.97 6.06
CA VAL A 382 14.15 3.92 5.02
C VAL A 382 14.15 5.35 5.57
N ALA A 383 13.08 5.77 6.26
CA ALA A 383 13.00 7.09 6.89
C ALA A 383 14.13 7.31 7.89
N SER A 384 14.39 6.33 8.77
CA SER A 384 15.45 6.42 9.79
C SER A 384 16.84 6.60 9.16
N LYS A 385 17.13 5.91 8.06
CA LYS A 385 18.39 6.05 7.32
C LYS A 385 18.54 7.43 6.67
N PHE A 386 17.50 7.94 6.01
CA PHE A 386 17.54 9.25 5.37
C PHE A 386 17.66 10.40 6.38
N VAL A 387 16.96 10.31 7.51
CA VAL A 387 17.00 11.34 8.57
C VAL A 387 18.25 11.23 9.45
N GLY A 388 18.96 10.10 9.40
CA GLY A 388 20.20 9.88 10.14
C GLY A 388 19.96 9.57 11.63
N VAL A 389 18.91 8.77 11.93
CA VAL A 389 18.63 8.26 13.29
C VAL A 389 18.67 6.75 13.34
N SER A 390 18.90 6.17 14.51
CA SER A 390 18.83 4.72 14.66
C SER A 390 17.38 4.24 14.50
N PHE A 391 17.20 3.07 13.88
CA PHE A 391 15.88 2.46 13.70
C PHE A 391 15.11 2.33 15.02
N ALA A 392 15.79 1.90 16.10
CA ALA A 392 15.18 1.77 17.41
C ALA A 392 14.61 3.10 17.95
N ARG A 393 15.34 4.21 17.79
CA ARG A 393 14.83 5.54 18.18
C ARG A 393 13.60 5.95 17.38
N ALA A 394 13.63 5.76 16.06
CA ALA A 394 12.47 6.05 15.21
C ALA A 394 11.27 5.19 15.59
N MET A 395 11.50 3.90 15.90
CA MET A 395 10.48 2.96 16.35
C MET A 395 9.82 3.43 17.67
N TYR A 396 10.62 3.80 18.69
CA TYR A 396 10.05 4.31 19.93
C TYR A 396 9.24 5.59 19.71
N ALA A 397 9.67 6.46 18.81
CA ALA A 397 8.94 7.67 18.47
C ALA A 397 7.63 7.39 17.71
N SER A 398 7.54 6.26 17.00
CA SER A 398 6.33 5.87 16.26
C SER A 398 5.28 5.14 17.13
N LEU A 399 5.64 4.61 18.32
CA LEU A 399 4.69 3.87 19.18
C LEU A 399 3.38 4.63 19.47
N PRO A 400 3.39 5.93 19.84
CA PRO A 400 2.14 6.65 20.04
C PRO A 400 1.33 6.82 18.75
N ILE A 401 2.00 6.87 17.59
CA ILE A 401 1.35 7.01 16.29
C ILE A 401 0.66 5.71 15.90
N TYR A 402 1.16 4.54 16.34
CA TYR A 402 0.53 3.24 16.05
C TYR A 402 -0.91 3.16 16.54
N VAL A 403 -1.26 3.88 17.60
CA VAL A 403 -2.65 3.95 18.10
C VAL A 403 -3.60 4.45 17.01
N VAL A 404 -3.17 5.42 16.18
CA VAL A 404 -3.97 5.91 15.06
C VAL A 404 -4.27 4.79 14.08
N PHE A 405 -3.26 4.00 13.71
CA PHE A 405 -3.42 2.88 12.78
C PHE A 405 -4.32 1.78 13.35
N LEU A 406 -4.12 1.40 14.61
CA LEU A 406 -4.93 0.38 15.27
C LEU A 406 -6.40 0.80 15.36
N VAL A 407 -6.67 2.07 15.66
CA VAL A 407 -8.04 2.62 15.67
C VAL A 407 -8.64 2.57 14.26
N VAL A 408 -7.88 2.94 13.23
CA VAL A 408 -8.38 2.90 11.84
C VAL A 408 -8.58 1.46 11.37
N ILE A 409 -7.69 0.52 11.70
CA ILE A 409 -7.88 -0.90 11.39
C ILE A 409 -9.15 -1.43 12.07
N ALA A 410 -9.34 -1.16 13.36
CA ALA A 410 -10.55 -1.54 14.07
C ALA A 410 -11.81 -0.91 13.44
N PHE A 411 -11.73 0.37 13.07
CA PHE A 411 -12.82 1.05 12.35
C PHE A 411 -13.11 0.37 11.01
N THR A 412 -12.08 0.03 10.23
CA THR A 412 -12.24 -0.63 8.93
C THR A 412 -12.91 -2.00 9.07
N VAL A 413 -12.60 -2.76 10.13
CA VAL A 413 -13.22 -4.06 10.42
C VAL A 413 -14.69 -3.89 10.84
N LEU A 414 -14.98 -2.94 11.75
CA LEU A 414 -16.28 -2.82 12.40
C LEU A 414 -17.32 -2.07 11.56
N PHE A 415 -16.92 -1.24 10.60
CA PHE A 415 -17.81 -0.39 9.82
C PHE A 415 -17.72 -0.66 8.30
N PRO A 416 -18.10 -1.87 7.84
CA PRO A 416 -18.03 -2.23 6.41
C PRO A 416 -18.84 -1.30 5.52
N ASP A 417 -20.00 -0.82 5.98
CA ASP A 417 -20.86 0.07 5.19
C ASP A 417 -20.20 1.43 4.90
N VAL A 418 -19.39 1.94 5.82
CA VAL A 418 -18.64 3.19 5.61
C VAL A 418 -17.52 2.98 4.59
N ILE A 419 -16.82 1.86 4.69
CA ILE A 419 -15.74 1.51 3.74
C ILE A 419 -16.31 1.29 2.34
N LEU A 420 -17.44 0.60 2.25
CA LEU A 420 -18.10 0.29 0.98
C LEU A 420 -18.99 1.42 0.46
N TYR A 421 -19.13 2.54 1.17
CA TYR A 421 -20.00 3.64 0.77
C TYR A 421 -19.58 4.24 -0.58
N LEU A 422 -18.32 4.60 -0.74
CA LEU A 422 -17.81 5.15 -2.01
C LEU A 422 -17.86 4.12 -3.15
N PRO A 423 -17.42 2.85 -2.99
CA PRO A 423 -17.63 1.82 -3.98
C PRO A 423 -19.10 1.65 -4.39
N LYS A 424 -20.03 1.58 -3.45
CA LYS A 424 -21.47 1.45 -3.73
C LYS A 424 -22.01 2.65 -4.51
N LEU A 425 -21.51 3.86 -4.25
CA LEU A 425 -21.99 5.10 -4.87
C LEU A 425 -21.43 5.30 -6.29
N LEU A 426 -20.13 5.08 -6.48
CA LEU A 426 -19.41 5.48 -7.69
C LEU A 426 -19.16 4.31 -8.65
N LEU A 427 -19.11 3.08 -8.14
CA LEU A 427 -18.84 1.88 -8.92
C LEU A 427 -19.61 0.68 -8.33
N PRO A 428 -20.97 0.72 -8.35
CA PRO A 428 -21.80 -0.29 -7.69
C PRO A 428 -21.50 -1.71 -8.16
N GLU A 429 -21.13 -1.90 -9.41
CA GLU A 429 -20.74 -3.20 -9.99
C GLU A 429 -19.54 -3.83 -9.27
N SER A 430 -18.66 -3.01 -8.68
CA SER A 430 -17.45 -3.46 -8.00
C SER A 430 -17.72 -4.19 -6.69
N VAL A 431 -18.88 -3.95 -6.07
CA VAL A 431 -19.22 -4.48 -4.75
C VAL A 431 -19.96 -5.82 -4.86
N GLY A 432 -20.42 -6.16 -6.07
CA GLY A 432 -21.22 -7.36 -6.31
C GLY A 432 -22.54 -7.36 -5.55
N CYS A 433 -23.18 -8.53 -5.49
CA CYS A 433 -24.37 -8.70 -4.66
C CYS A 433 -24.00 -8.61 -3.17
N PHE A 434 -24.71 -7.80 -2.41
CA PHE A 434 -24.53 -7.67 -0.97
C PHE A 434 -25.81 -7.99 -0.20
N LYS A 435 -25.67 -8.49 1.02
CA LYS A 435 -26.81 -8.89 1.85
C LYS A 435 -27.74 -7.71 2.10
N ASN A 436 -29.03 -7.93 1.88
CA ASN A 436 -30.04 -6.88 2.09
C ASN A 436 -30.09 -6.49 3.58
N PRO A 437 -29.83 -5.22 3.94
CA PRO A 437 -29.88 -4.80 5.35
C PRO A 437 -31.26 -4.92 6.00
N SER A 438 -32.33 -4.98 5.20
CA SER A 438 -33.71 -5.00 5.68
C SER A 438 -34.37 -6.39 5.67
N GLY A 439 -33.67 -7.47 5.34
CA GLY A 439 -34.31 -8.78 5.28
C GLY A 439 -33.51 -9.90 4.65
N THR A 440 -34.20 -10.89 4.14
CA THR A 440 -33.65 -12.06 3.44
C THR A 440 -33.32 -11.73 2.01
N GLY A 441 -32.13 -12.16 1.53
CA GLY A 441 -31.70 -12.06 0.15
C GLY A 441 -30.54 -11.06 -0.07
N TYR A 442 -30.06 -11.04 -1.32
CA TYR A 442 -28.97 -10.17 -1.77
C TYR A 442 -29.51 -9.09 -2.68
N ILE A 443 -29.00 -7.88 -2.54
CA ILE A 443 -29.20 -6.79 -3.49
C ILE A 443 -28.02 -6.85 -4.47
N CYS A 444 -28.30 -7.09 -5.74
CA CYS A 444 -27.32 -7.06 -6.80
C CYS A 444 -27.48 -5.75 -7.58
N PRO A 445 -26.41 -4.97 -7.80
CA PRO A 445 -26.44 -3.85 -8.72
C PRO A 445 -26.80 -4.39 -10.12
N THR A 446 -27.78 -3.79 -10.75
CA THR A 446 -28.23 -4.09 -12.13
C THR A 446 -27.38 -3.35 -13.12
#